data_313464c728179b2b48a1e2cea1832f25
#
_entry.id   313464c728179b2b48a1e2cea1832f25
#
_cell.length_a   1.000
_cell.length_b   1.000
_cell.length_c   1.000
_cell.angle_alpha   90.00
_cell.angle_beta   90.00
_cell.angle_gamma   90.00
#
_symmetry.space_group_name_H-M   'P 1'
#
loop_
_entity.id
_entity.type
_entity.pdbx_description
1 polymer ?
#
loop_
_entity_poly.entity_id
_entity_poly.type
_entity_poly.pdbx_seq_one_letter_code
_entity_poly.pdbx_strand_id
1 'polypeptide(L)'
;METAALKQQLKQQIVEFLNLLTVKPEDIKDDEPLFGEGLGLDSIDSIELIVLLNREYGIVIEDPKEGRKILVNVNTMAEYIEKHRTK
;
A
#
# COMPACT_ATOMS: atom_id res chain seq x y z
N MET A 1 3.58 -16.85 6.32
CA MET A 1 2.16 -17.14 6.18
C MET A 1 1.30 -15.91 6.41
N GLU A 2 1.47 -15.25 7.55
CA GLU A 2 0.73 -14.03 7.82
C GLU A 2 1.07 -12.93 6.81
N THR A 3 2.32 -12.89 6.35
CA THR A 3 2.74 -11.90 5.38
C THR A 3 2.00 -12.07 4.04
N ALA A 4 1.79 -13.30 3.61
CA ALA A 4 1.07 -13.55 2.35
C ALA A 4 -0.39 -13.12 2.48
N ALA A 5 -1.03 -13.41 3.61
CA ALA A 5 -2.40 -12.99 3.85
C ALA A 5 -2.50 -11.47 3.93
N LEU A 6 -1.53 -10.83 4.58
CA LEU A 6 -1.47 -9.39 4.68
C LEU A 6 -1.32 -8.73 3.31
N LYS A 7 -0.44 -9.27 2.47
CA LYS A 7 -0.26 -8.74 1.11
C LYS A 7 -1.54 -8.85 0.29
N GLN A 8 -2.23 -9.96 0.40
CA GLN A 8 -3.48 -10.17 -0.30
C GLN A 8 -4.54 -9.16 0.15
N GLN A 9 -4.67 -8.98 1.47
CA GLN A 9 -5.59 -8.02 2.03
C GLN A 9 -5.23 -6.60 1.61
N LEU A 10 -3.94 -6.29 1.61
CA LEU A 10 -3.45 -4.97 1.23
C LEU A 10 -3.79 -4.65 -0.22
N LYS A 11 -3.63 -5.63 -1.11
CA LYS A 11 -3.98 -5.45 -2.52
C LYS A 11 -5.46 -5.13 -2.69
N GLN A 12 -6.33 -5.83 -1.95
CA GLN A 12 -7.76 -5.56 -1.98
C GLN A 12 -8.07 -4.17 -1.45
N GLN A 13 -7.42 -3.78 -0.36
CA GLN A 13 -7.63 -2.46 0.23
C GLN A 13 -7.18 -1.35 -0.70
N ILE A 14 -6.06 -1.53 -1.39
CA ILE A 14 -5.57 -0.54 -2.34
C ILE A 14 -6.58 -0.33 -3.47
N VAL A 15 -7.07 -1.42 -4.04
CA VAL A 15 -8.04 -1.34 -5.14
C VAL A 15 -9.32 -0.65 -4.69
N GLU A 16 -9.82 -1.02 -3.51
CA GLU A 16 -11.06 -0.44 -3.00
C GLU A 16 -10.89 1.01 -2.58
N PHE A 17 -9.81 1.30 -1.86
CA PHE A 17 -9.59 2.63 -1.31
C PHE A 17 -9.35 3.67 -2.40
N LEU A 18 -8.58 3.30 -3.43
CA LEU A 18 -8.29 4.18 -4.55
C LEU A 18 -9.34 4.08 -5.65
N ASN A 19 -10.31 3.21 -5.49
CA ASN A 19 -11.39 3.01 -6.47
C ASN A 19 -10.83 2.70 -7.87
N LEU A 20 -9.93 1.73 -7.92
CA LEU A 20 -9.27 1.34 -9.18
C LEU A 20 -10.20 0.41 -9.97
N LEU A 21 -10.97 0.97 -10.88
CA LEU A 21 -12.02 0.24 -11.59
C LEU A 21 -11.50 -0.79 -12.58
N THR A 22 -10.29 -0.59 -13.08
CA THR A 22 -9.73 -1.48 -14.12
C THR A 22 -8.65 -2.41 -13.60
N VAL A 23 -8.35 -2.35 -12.31
CA VAL A 23 -7.30 -3.18 -11.68
C VAL A 23 -7.94 -4.07 -10.64
N LYS A 24 -7.63 -5.37 -10.71
CA LYS A 24 -8.08 -6.33 -9.72
C LYS A 24 -6.95 -6.60 -8.73
N PRO A 25 -7.26 -7.01 -7.47
CA PRO A 25 -6.19 -7.32 -6.52
C PRO A 25 -5.19 -8.35 -7.04
N GLU A 26 -5.66 -9.33 -7.79
CA GLU A 26 -4.79 -10.37 -8.36
C GLU A 26 -3.88 -9.85 -9.46
N ASP A 27 -4.17 -8.67 -10.02
CA ASP A 27 -3.32 -8.06 -11.04
C ASP A 27 -2.13 -7.32 -10.44
N ILE A 28 -2.17 -7.07 -9.13
CA ILE A 28 -1.09 -6.37 -8.44
C ILE A 28 -0.04 -7.38 -8.00
N LYS A 29 1.19 -7.21 -8.49
CA LYS A 29 2.30 -8.08 -8.10
C LYS A 29 2.97 -7.52 -6.85
N ASP A 30 3.52 -8.41 -6.03
CA ASP A 30 4.13 -8.02 -4.76
C ASP A 30 5.30 -7.05 -4.94
N ASP A 31 6.07 -7.23 -6.00
CA ASP A 31 7.26 -6.42 -6.26
C ASP A 31 7.06 -5.36 -7.33
N GLU A 32 5.84 -5.21 -7.83
CA GLU A 32 5.53 -4.22 -8.84
C GLU A 32 5.53 -2.81 -8.25
N PRO A 33 6.22 -1.85 -8.88
CA PRO A 33 6.18 -0.47 -8.40
C PRO A 33 4.75 0.06 -8.37
N LEU A 34 4.39 0.74 -7.30
CA LEU A 34 3.04 1.32 -7.19
C LEU A 34 2.92 2.59 -8.02
N PHE A 35 4.02 3.32 -8.18
CA PHE A 35 4.03 4.59 -8.90
C PHE A 35 4.81 4.45 -10.20
N GLY A 36 4.55 5.35 -11.13
CA GLY A 36 5.26 5.35 -12.41
C GLY A 36 4.82 4.22 -13.32
N GLU A 37 5.76 3.36 -13.70
CA GLU A 37 5.53 2.32 -14.70
C GLU A 37 4.66 1.15 -14.21
N GLY A 38 4.56 0.95 -12.89
CA GLY A 38 3.77 -0.16 -12.36
C GLY A 38 2.28 0.13 -12.44
N LEU A 39 1.64 0.36 -11.29
CA LEU A 39 0.22 0.70 -11.24
C LEU A 39 -0.07 2.10 -11.78
N GLY A 40 0.96 2.93 -11.91
CA GLY A 40 0.79 4.26 -12.42
C GLY A 40 0.09 5.23 -11.46
N LEU A 41 0.24 4.99 -10.17
CA LEU A 41 -0.34 5.88 -9.17
C LEU A 41 0.40 7.20 -9.13
N ASP A 42 -0.26 8.26 -8.70
CA ASP A 42 0.34 9.59 -8.63
C ASP A 42 0.46 10.07 -7.17
N SER A 43 0.90 11.31 -6.98
CA SER A 43 1.13 11.84 -5.64
C SER A 43 -0.14 11.95 -4.80
N ILE A 44 -1.29 12.12 -5.44
CA ILE A 44 -2.56 12.15 -4.73
C ILE A 44 -2.86 10.77 -4.17
N ASP A 45 -2.59 9.74 -4.97
CA ASP A 45 -2.79 8.36 -4.54
C ASP A 45 -1.89 8.02 -3.36
N SER A 46 -0.69 8.60 -3.28
CA SER A 46 0.19 8.34 -2.15
C SER A 46 -0.41 8.87 -0.84
N ILE A 47 -1.08 10.02 -0.90
CA ILE A 47 -1.76 10.58 0.27
C ILE A 47 -2.87 9.63 0.71
N GLU A 48 -3.64 9.10 -0.24
CA GLU A 48 -4.70 8.15 0.05
C GLU A 48 -4.15 6.88 0.70
N LEU A 49 -3.01 6.39 0.22
CA LEU A 49 -2.39 5.20 0.81
C LEU A 49 -1.91 5.45 2.23
N ILE A 50 -1.40 6.64 2.51
CA ILE A 50 -1.01 7.01 3.87
C ILE A 50 -2.23 7.01 4.78
N VAL A 51 -3.35 7.53 4.32
CA VAL A 51 -4.61 7.51 5.07
C VAL A 51 -5.06 6.06 5.31
N LEU A 52 -4.93 5.21 4.30
CA LEU A 52 -5.28 3.80 4.42
C LEU A 52 -4.46 3.13 5.52
N LEU A 53 -3.16 3.37 5.54
CA LEU A 53 -2.29 2.79 6.57
C LEU A 53 -2.69 3.25 7.96
N ASN A 54 -3.08 4.50 8.09
CA ASN A 54 -3.52 5.04 9.37
C ASN A 54 -4.83 4.40 9.83
N ARG A 55 -5.80 4.32 8.93
CA ARG A 55 -7.14 3.84 9.29
C ARG A 55 -7.16 2.34 9.53
N GLU A 56 -6.49 1.56 8.69
CA GLU A 56 -6.57 0.10 8.76
C GLU A 56 -5.54 -0.52 9.68
N TYR A 57 -4.39 0.12 9.83
CA TYR A 57 -3.27 -0.47 10.58
C TYR A 57 -2.76 0.40 11.72
N GLY A 58 -3.31 1.59 11.89
CA GLY A 58 -2.90 2.49 12.95
C GLY A 58 -1.51 3.07 12.79
N ILE A 59 -1.03 3.13 11.55
CA ILE A 59 0.32 3.62 11.25
C ILE A 59 0.24 5.09 10.85
N VAL A 60 1.05 5.93 11.50
CA VAL A 60 1.13 7.36 11.19
C VAL A 60 2.45 7.64 10.48
N ILE A 61 2.37 8.18 9.28
CA ILE A 61 3.55 8.59 8.51
C ILE A 61 3.54 10.12 8.44
N GLU A 62 4.46 10.75 9.19
CA GLU A 62 4.51 12.20 9.28
C GLU A 62 5.42 12.81 8.21
N ASP A 63 6.47 12.07 7.79
CA ASP A 63 7.45 12.57 6.84
C ASP A 63 7.14 12.02 5.44
N PRO A 64 6.89 12.91 4.45
CA PRO A 64 6.66 12.45 3.08
C PRO A 64 7.80 11.62 2.50
N LYS A 65 9.03 11.88 2.92
CA LYS A 65 10.19 11.10 2.45
C LYS A 65 10.11 9.67 2.95
N GLU A 66 9.65 9.49 4.18
CA GLU A 66 9.47 8.15 4.73
C GLU A 66 8.36 7.42 3.97
N GLY A 67 7.29 8.12 3.65
CA GLY A 67 6.21 7.56 2.85
C GLY A 67 6.69 7.04 1.52
N ARG A 68 7.57 7.75 0.84
CA ARG A 68 8.11 7.32 -0.45
C ARG A 68 8.90 6.02 -0.35
N LYS A 69 9.58 5.80 0.77
CA LYS A 69 10.34 4.57 0.99
C LYS A 69 9.43 3.39 1.27
N ILE A 70 8.30 3.64 1.91
CA ILE A 70 7.33 2.61 2.29
C ILE A 70 6.47 2.22 1.10
N LEU A 71 6.04 3.20 0.32
CA LEU A 71 5.06 3.02 -0.75
C LEU A 71 5.72 2.68 -2.09
N VAL A 72 6.75 1.86 -2.07
CA VAL A 72 7.42 1.44 -3.30
C VAL A 72 6.66 0.31 -3.98
N ASN A 73 6.32 -0.73 -3.22
CA ASN A 73 5.54 -1.86 -3.72
C ASN A 73 4.82 -2.52 -2.54
N VAL A 74 4.06 -3.56 -2.83
CA VAL A 74 3.31 -4.27 -1.80
C VAL A 74 4.25 -4.90 -0.78
N ASN A 75 5.40 -5.42 -1.21
CA ASN A 75 6.37 -6.01 -0.30
C ASN A 75 6.86 -5.02 0.75
N THR A 76 7.24 -3.82 0.32
CA THR A 76 7.75 -2.81 1.26
C THR A 76 6.66 -2.32 2.20
N MET A 77 5.43 -2.19 1.69
CA MET A 77 4.31 -1.79 2.53
C MET A 77 4.01 -2.86 3.58
N ALA A 78 3.97 -4.12 3.17
CA ALA A 78 3.68 -5.22 4.09
C ALA A 78 4.74 -5.34 5.18
N GLU A 79 6.01 -5.20 4.83
CA GLU A 79 7.09 -5.24 5.81
C GLU A 79 6.95 -4.13 6.84
N TYR A 80 6.65 -2.92 6.38
CA TYR A 80 6.49 -1.79 7.28
C TYR A 80 5.29 -1.99 8.19
N ILE A 81 4.18 -2.49 7.64
CA ILE A 81 2.97 -2.74 8.41
C ILE A 81 3.24 -3.74 9.52
N GLU A 82 3.92 -4.84 9.21
CA GLU A 82 4.19 -5.88 10.20
C GLU A 82 5.02 -5.35 11.37
N LYS A 83 5.92 -4.40 11.10
CA LYS A 83 6.80 -3.84 12.14
C LYS A 83 6.14 -2.74 12.96
N HIS A 84 5.19 -2.04 12.40
CA HIS A 84 4.68 -0.81 13.00
C HIS A 84 3.17 -0.79 13.27
N ARG A 85 2.44 -1.80 12.88
CA ARG A 85 0.98 -1.79 13.05
C ARG A 85 0.57 -1.77 14.52
N THR A 86 -0.50 -1.02 14.80
CA THR A 86 -1.09 -0.97 16.14
C THR A 86 -2.52 -1.52 16.13
N LYS A 87 -2.98 -1.92 14.97
CA LYS A 87 -4.31 -2.53 14.81
C LYS A 87 -4.20 -3.90 14.17
#